data_49621a37a96ac5f288438d78ea8f4064
#
_entry.id   49621a37a96ac5f288438d78ea8f4064
#
_cell.length_a   1.000
_cell.length_b   1.000
_cell.length_c   1.000
_cell.angle_alpha   90.00
_cell.angle_beta   90.00
_cell.angle_gamma   90.00
#
_symmetry.space_group_name_H-M   'P 1'
#
loop_
_entity.id
_entity.type
_entity.pdbx_description
1 polymer ?
#
loop_
_entity_poly.entity_id
_entity_poly.type
_entity_poly.pdbx_seq_one_letter_code
_entity_poly.pdbx_strand_id
1 'polypeptide(L)'
;CDEPTTALDVTIQAQILELIKKLQQTRDVAVIFISHDLGVVAGIADKVLVMCEGTIREAGNTDSIFYNSQNDYTKKLLNAIPEGAKTLPSRLQPDNLLVEVTNLKTHFTDHSKAGRQNKVIKAVNGVSLEIQRGEILGLVGESGSGKSTLGRSILQLAPTTAGQVSFSGNPLTGLSTQQMV
;
A
#
# COMPACT_ATOMS: atom_id res chain seq x y z
N CYS A 1 -4.68 -22.65 -4.08
CA CYS A 1 -4.15 -21.42 -3.46
C CYS A 1 -5.31 -20.45 -3.24
N ASP A 2 -5.68 -20.24 -2.01
CA ASP A 2 -6.75 -19.32 -1.63
C ASP A 2 -6.11 -18.05 -1.09
N GLU A 3 -6.27 -16.95 -1.81
CA GLU A 3 -5.67 -15.63 -1.56
C GLU A 3 -4.19 -15.64 -1.09
N PRO A 4 -3.27 -16.33 -1.81
CA PRO A 4 -1.92 -16.58 -1.32
C PRO A 4 -1.04 -15.33 -1.23
N THR A 5 -1.49 -14.21 -1.76
CA THR A 5 -0.76 -12.94 -1.79
C THR A 5 -1.41 -11.84 -0.96
N THR A 6 -2.52 -12.13 -0.26
CA THR A 6 -3.22 -11.16 0.59
C THR A 6 -2.31 -10.69 1.72
N ALA A 7 -2.28 -9.39 1.96
CA ALA A 7 -1.45 -8.69 2.95
C ALA A 7 0.08 -8.77 2.74
N LEU A 8 0.55 -9.27 1.59
CA LEU A 8 1.96 -9.22 1.21
C LEU A 8 2.30 -7.89 0.53
N ASP A 9 3.55 -7.44 0.67
CA ASP A 9 4.05 -6.35 -0.17
C ASP A 9 4.30 -6.84 -1.60
N VAL A 10 4.38 -5.88 -2.54
CA VAL A 10 4.48 -6.15 -3.98
C VAL A 10 5.70 -7.02 -4.34
N THR A 11 6.82 -6.85 -3.63
CA THR A 11 8.06 -7.59 -3.88
C THR A 11 7.90 -9.06 -3.50
N ILE A 12 7.37 -9.33 -2.30
CA ILE A 12 7.11 -10.69 -1.83
C ILE A 12 6.00 -11.35 -2.65
N GLN A 13 4.95 -10.60 -3.01
CA GLN A 13 3.90 -11.08 -3.91
C GLN A 13 4.49 -11.59 -5.23
N ALA A 14 5.35 -10.82 -5.88
CA ALA A 14 5.99 -11.22 -7.13
C ALA A 14 6.81 -12.52 -6.97
N GLN A 15 7.57 -12.65 -5.87
CA GLN A 15 8.36 -13.86 -5.59
C GLN A 15 7.47 -15.11 -5.38
N ILE A 16 6.34 -14.96 -4.67
CA ILE A 16 5.40 -16.07 -4.46
C ILE A 16 4.75 -16.50 -5.78
N LEU A 17 4.36 -15.55 -6.63
CA LEU A 17 3.78 -15.86 -7.95
C LEU A 17 4.78 -16.59 -8.85
N GLU A 18 6.04 -16.16 -8.85
CA GLU A 18 7.10 -16.83 -9.59
C GLU A 18 7.34 -18.27 -9.08
N LEU A 19 7.34 -18.45 -7.75
CA LEU A 19 7.47 -19.76 -7.14
C LEU A 19 6.31 -20.70 -7.52
N ILE A 20 5.07 -20.20 -7.52
CA ILE A 20 3.89 -20.98 -7.94
C ILE A 20 4.03 -21.41 -9.41
N LYS A 21 4.40 -20.48 -10.30
CA LYS A 21 4.65 -20.80 -11.72
C LYS A 21 5.74 -21.88 -11.88
N LYS A 22 6.85 -21.73 -11.17
CA LYS A 22 7.94 -22.70 -11.21
C LYS A 22 7.51 -24.08 -10.71
N LEU A 23 6.75 -24.14 -9.62
CA LEU A 23 6.20 -25.42 -9.10
C LEU A 23 5.23 -26.07 -10.09
N GLN A 24 4.35 -25.27 -10.70
CA GLN A 24 3.41 -25.75 -11.73
C GLN A 24 4.16 -26.39 -12.90
N GLN A 25 5.19 -25.71 -13.41
CA GLN A 25 6.00 -26.21 -14.53
C GLN A 25 6.84 -27.45 -14.19
N THR A 26 7.46 -27.46 -12.98
CA THR A 26 8.39 -28.53 -12.61
C THR A 26 7.70 -29.78 -12.09
N ARG A 27 6.47 -29.67 -11.57
CA ARG A 27 5.72 -30.77 -10.97
C ARG A 27 4.54 -31.22 -11.81
N ASP A 28 4.28 -30.55 -12.94
CA ASP A 28 3.16 -30.81 -13.84
C ASP A 28 1.80 -30.87 -13.09
N VAL A 29 1.60 -29.93 -12.16
CA VAL A 29 0.40 -29.84 -11.35
C VAL A 29 -0.54 -28.78 -11.90
N ALA A 30 -1.85 -29.00 -11.77
CA ALA A 30 -2.85 -27.97 -12.00
C ALA A 30 -3.01 -27.11 -10.75
N VAL A 31 -3.18 -25.81 -10.91
CA VAL A 31 -3.34 -24.85 -9.83
C VAL A 31 -4.68 -24.13 -9.94
N ILE A 32 -5.48 -24.17 -8.89
CA ILE A 32 -6.60 -23.25 -8.71
C ILE A 32 -6.09 -22.07 -7.86
N PHE A 33 -6.10 -20.89 -8.46
CA PHE A 33 -5.66 -19.66 -7.83
C PHE A 33 -6.86 -18.74 -7.57
N ILE A 34 -7.16 -18.47 -6.32
CA ILE A 34 -8.27 -17.60 -5.91
C ILE A 34 -7.70 -16.26 -5.46
N SER A 35 -8.20 -15.18 -6.04
CA SER A 35 -7.81 -13.82 -5.67
C SER A 35 -8.90 -12.82 -6.07
N HIS A 36 -8.97 -11.72 -5.33
CA HIS A 36 -9.75 -10.53 -5.70
C HIS A 36 -8.91 -9.51 -6.50
N ASP A 37 -7.60 -9.73 -6.60
CA ASP A 37 -6.70 -8.87 -7.38
C ASP A 37 -6.64 -9.31 -8.84
N LEU A 38 -7.40 -8.60 -9.68
CA LEU A 38 -7.48 -8.88 -11.12
C LEU A 38 -6.13 -8.72 -11.82
N GLY A 39 -5.25 -7.81 -11.36
CA GLY A 39 -3.91 -7.64 -11.92
C GLY A 39 -3.03 -8.86 -11.68
N VAL A 40 -3.13 -9.47 -10.50
CA VAL A 40 -2.44 -10.71 -10.17
C VAL A 40 -2.96 -11.86 -11.04
N VAL A 41 -4.30 -12.00 -11.14
CA VAL A 41 -4.93 -13.04 -11.96
C VAL A 41 -4.51 -12.93 -13.41
N ALA A 42 -4.53 -11.72 -14.00
CA ALA A 42 -4.08 -11.47 -15.37
C ALA A 42 -2.62 -11.91 -15.62
N GLY A 43 -1.76 -11.79 -14.60
CA GLY A 43 -0.35 -12.13 -14.68
C GLY A 43 -0.02 -13.62 -14.52
N ILE A 44 -0.93 -14.46 -13.98
CA ILE A 44 -0.62 -15.86 -13.63
C ILE A 44 -1.55 -16.88 -14.29
N ALA A 45 -2.82 -16.56 -14.51
CA ALA A 45 -3.84 -17.52 -14.91
C ALA A 45 -3.91 -17.71 -16.43
N ASP A 46 -4.08 -18.97 -16.88
CA ASP A 46 -4.39 -19.30 -18.28
C ASP A 46 -5.89 -19.13 -18.56
N LYS A 47 -6.73 -19.51 -17.59
CA LYS A 47 -8.20 -19.39 -17.65
C LYS A 47 -8.73 -18.71 -16.40
N VAL A 48 -9.79 -17.96 -16.56
CA VAL A 48 -10.44 -17.20 -15.49
C VAL A 48 -11.90 -17.58 -15.38
N LEU A 49 -12.35 -17.75 -14.14
CA LEU A 49 -13.76 -17.96 -13.75
C LEU A 49 -14.16 -16.76 -12.89
N VAL A 50 -15.12 -15.98 -13.35
CA VAL A 50 -15.67 -14.84 -12.58
C VAL A 50 -16.89 -15.32 -11.82
N MET A 51 -16.86 -15.21 -10.50
CA MET A 51 -17.94 -15.63 -9.61
C MET A 51 -18.64 -14.44 -8.96
N CYS A 52 -19.94 -14.55 -8.81
CA CYS A 52 -20.77 -13.62 -8.05
C CYS A 52 -21.98 -14.35 -7.46
N GLU A 53 -22.26 -14.10 -6.19
CA GLU A 53 -23.41 -14.70 -5.49
C GLU A 53 -23.45 -16.23 -5.61
N GLY A 54 -22.30 -16.89 -5.45
CA GLY A 54 -22.18 -18.36 -5.50
C GLY A 54 -22.30 -18.96 -6.91
N THR A 55 -22.42 -18.15 -7.96
CA THR A 55 -22.56 -18.62 -9.35
C THR A 55 -21.43 -18.12 -10.24
N ILE A 56 -21.07 -18.90 -11.26
CA ILE A 56 -20.15 -18.47 -12.30
C ILE A 56 -20.88 -17.53 -13.23
N ARG A 57 -20.44 -16.30 -13.35
CA ARG A 57 -20.99 -15.27 -14.24
C ARG A 57 -20.35 -15.30 -15.61
N GLU A 58 -19.06 -15.58 -15.68
CA GLU A 58 -18.31 -15.70 -16.92
C GLU A 58 -17.10 -16.62 -16.74
N ALA A 59 -16.72 -17.30 -17.82
CA ALA A 59 -15.57 -18.19 -17.87
C ALA A 59 -14.91 -18.12 -19.24
N GLY A 60 -13.58 -18.07 -19.27
CA GLY A 60 -12.83 -18.00 -20.53
C GLY A 60 -11.33 -17.98 -20.32
N ASN A 61 -10.60 -17.87 -21.42
CA ASN A 61 -9.17 -17.60 -21.36
C ASN A 61 -8.95 -16.17 -20.82
N THR A 62 -7.82 -15.95 -20.20
CA THR A 62 -7.47 -14.66 -19.58
C THR A 62 -7.69 -13.49 -20.52
N ASP A 63 -7.19 -13.55 -21.76
CA ASP A 63 -7.36 -12.48 -22.75
C ASP A 63 -8.84 -12.21 -23.07
N SER A 64 -9.66 -13.26 -23.19
CA SER A 64 -11.10 -13.11 -23.45
C SER A 64 -11.81 -12.38 -22.31
N ILE A 65 -11.48 -12.72 -21.07
CA ILE A 65 -12.10 -12.09 -19.89
C ILE A 65 -11.65 -10.65 -19.74
N PHE A 66 -10.37 -10.36 -19.89
CA PHE A 66 -9.82 -9.03 -19.62
C PHE A 66 -10.09 -8.02 -20.75
N TYR A 67 -10.10 -8.47 -22.00
CA TYR A 67 -10.20 -7.56 -23.15
C TYR A 67 -11.52 -7.67 -23.92
N ASN A 68 -12.24 -8.79 -23.81
CA ASN A 68 -13.45 -9.08 -24.60
C ASN A 68 -14.61 -9.62 -23.76
N SER A 69 -14.67 -9.29 -22.47
CA SER A 69 -15.74 -9.72 -21.57
C SER A 69 -17.13 -9.40 -22.14
N GLN A 70 -18.06 -10.34 -22.03
CA GLN A 70 -19.46 -10.18 -22.45
C GLN A 70 -20.38 -9.95 -21.26
N ASN A 71 -20.01 -10.37 -20.07
CA ASN A 71 -20.84 -10.26 -18.87
C ASN A 71 -20.73 -8.86 -18.23
N ASP A 72 -21.87 -8.25 -17.93
CA ASP A 72 -21.93 -6.90 -17.35
C ASP A 72 -21.28 -6.79 -15.97
N TYR A 73 -21.33 -7.87 -15.17
CA TYR A 73 -20.66 -7.89 -13.87
C TYR A 73 -19.14 -7.89 -14.03
N THR A 74 -18.62 -8.71 -14.97
CA THR A 74 -17.17 -8.73 -15.28
C THR A 74 -16.71 -7.37 -15.80
N LYS A 75 -17.48 -6.75 -16.70
CA LYS A 75 -17.18 -5.39 -17.19
C LYS A 75 -17.12 -4.37 -16.05
N LYS A 76 -18.07 -4.44 -15.10
CA LYS A 76 -18.06 -3.56 -13.93
C LYS A 76 -16.83 -3.77 -13.07
N LEU A 77 -16.40 -5.02 -12.84
CA LEU A 77 -15.17 -5.32 -12.08
C LEU A 77 -13.94 -4.76 -12.78
N LEU A 78 -13.80 -4.97 -14.08
CA LEU A 78 -12.67 -4.48 -14.87
C LEU A 78 -12.63 -2.95 -14.88
N ASN A 79 -13.77 -2.28 -15.10
CA ASN A 79 -13.86 -0.83 -15.10
C ASN A 79 -13.64 -0.18 -13.72
N ALA A 80 -13.71 -0.97 -12.63
CA ALA A 80 -13.39 -0.50 -11.29
C ALA A 80 -11.88 -0.42 -11.03
N ILE A 81 -11.05 -1.04 -11.90
CA ILE A 81 -9.60 -0.89 -11.83
C ILE A 81 -9.26 0.55 -12.22
N PRO A 82 -8.55 1.31 -11.36
CA PRO A 82 -8.16 2.67 -11.70
C PRO A 82 -7.31 2.70 -12.97
N GLU A 83 -7.82 3.28 -14.04
CA GLU A 83 -7.06 3.51 -15.26
C GLU A 83 -6.33 4.84 -15.21
N GLY A 84 -5.05 4.81 -15.57
CA GLY A 84 -4.30 5.94 -16.05
C GLY A 84 -3.81 6.96 -15.03
N ALA A 85 -3.04 7.92 -15.55
CA ALA A 85 -2.52 9.04 -14.79
C ALA A 85 -3.67 9.99 -14.39
N LYS A 86 -3.80 10.25 -13.08
CA LYS A 86 -4.59 11.39 -12.62
C LYS A 86 -4.10 12.64 -13.34
N THR A 87 -4.98 13.35 -14.02
CA THR A 87 -4.75 14.75 -14.36
C THR A 87 -4.52 15.46 -13.02
N LEU A 88 -3.30 15.94 -12.80
CA LEU A 88 -2.99 16.72 -11.60
C LEU A 88 -4.01 17.86 -11.50
N PRO A 89 -4.76 17.99 -10.41
CA PRO A 89 -5.68 19.09 -10.29
C PRO A 89 -4.87 20.40 -10.36
N SER A 90 -5.32 21.32 -11.21
CA SER A 90 -4.80 22.69 -11.36
C SER A 90 -4.79 23.52 -10.05
N ARG A 91 -5.06 22.88 -8.91
CA ARG A 91 -5.26 23.50 -7.59
C ARG A 91 -4.04 23.45 -6.67
N LEU A 92 -2.92 22.86 -7.10
CA LEU A 92 -1.69 22.91 -6.33
C LEU A 92 -1.08 24.31 -6.50
N GLN A 93 -1.49 25.24 -5.67
CA GLN A 93 -0.89 26.59 -5.61
C GLN A 93 0.16 26.61 -4.50
N PRO A 94 1.31 27.27 -4.71
CA PRO A 94 2.41 27.32 -3.72
C PRO A 94 1.99 27.82 -2.33
N ASP A 95 0.97 28.68 -2.26
CA ASP A 95 0.49 29.29 -1.01
C ASP A 95 -0.52 28.42 -0.23
N ASN A 96 -0.72 27.17 -0.63
CA ASN A 96 -1.75 26.29 -0.06
C ASN A 96 -1.17 25.15 0.81
N LEU A 97 0.00 25.36 1.39
CA LEU A 97 0.67 24.40 2.27
C LEU A 97 -0.17 24.11 3.50
N LEU A 98 -0.49 22.82 3.70
CA LEU A 98 -1.31 22.37 4.83
C LEU A 98 -0.47 21.67 5.90
N VAL A 99 0.40 20.74 5.48
CA VAL A 99 1.30 20.03 6.37
C VAL A 99 2.72 20.19 5.88
N GLU A 100 3.61 20.57 6.78
CA GLU A 100 5.04 20.62 6.54
C GLU A 100 5.74 19.70 7.55
N VAL A 101 6.61 18.84 7.04
CA VAL A 101 7.43 17.93 7.83
C VAL A 101 8.89 18.21 7.53
N THR A 102 9.66 18.51 8.56
CA THR A 102 11.08 18.86 8.41
C THR A 102 11.95 17.94 9.24
N ASN A 103 12.80 17.17 8.56
CA ASN A 103 13.83 16.28 9.15
C ASN A 103 13.29 15.39 10.28
N LEU A 104 12.07 14.85 10.09
CA LEU A 104 11.36 14.05 11.10
C LEU A 104 12.10 12.74 11.36
N LYS A 105 12.31 12.44 12.64
CA LYS A 105 12.90 11.20 13.12
C LYS A 105 12.01 10.57 14.18
N THR A 106 11.76 9.26 14.03
CA THR A 106 11.06 8.44 15.02
C THR A 106 11.88 7.17 15.24
N HIS A 107 12.53 7.10 16.38
CA HIS A 107 13.39 5.99 16.76
C HIS A 107 12.79 5.28 17.97
N PHE A 108 12.76 3.96 17.92
CA PHE A 108 12.32 3.12 19.03
C PHE A 108 13.52 2.42 19.67
N THR A 109 13.55 2.35 20.97
CA THR A 109 14.57 1.60 21.71
C THR A 109 13.99 0.24 22.10
N ASP A 110 14.61 -0.82 21.63
CA ASP A 110 14.24 -2.18 22.01
C ASP A 110 14.89 -2.54 23.36
N HIS A 111 14.08 -2.65 24.40
CA HIS A 111 14.48 -3.03 25.76
C HIS A 111 14.31 -4.54 26.03
N SER A 112 13.97 -5.35 25.03
CA SER A 112 13.53 -6.75 25.23
C SER A 112 14.63 -7.72 25.66
N LYS A 113 15.91 -7.31 25.68
CA LYS A 113 17.04 -8.19 26.03
C LYS A 113 17.81 -7.62 27.18
N ALA A 114 17.50 -8.09 28.39
CA ALA A 114 18.32 -7.85 29.58
C ALA A 114 19.80 -8.30 29.34
N GLY A 115 20.74 -7.37 29.44
CA GLY A 115 22.18 -7.63 29.33
C GLY A 115 22.82 -7.43 27.94
N ARG A 116 22.12 -6.94 26.93
CA ARG A 116 22.68 -6.50 25.63
C ARG A 116 22.47 -5.02 25.43
N GLN A 117 23.33 -4.38 24.61
CA GLN A 117 23.17 -2.98 24.21
C GLN A 117 21.78 -2.76 23.60
N ASN A 118 21.07 -1.75 24.10
CA ASN A 118 19.77 -1.34 23.59
C ASN A 118 19.87 -1.09 22.08
N LYS A 119 19.15 -1.88 21.29
CA LYS A 119 19.09 -1.69 19.83
C LYS A 119 18.13 -0.56 19.50
N VAL A 120 18.62 0.48 18.84
CA VAL A 120 17.80 1.57 18.35
C VAL A 120 17.27 1.22 16.94
N ILE A 121 15.95 1.15 16.80
CA ILE A 121 15.25 0.96 15.52
C ILE A 121 14.89 2.34 14.99
N LYS A 122 15.53 2.76 13.91
CA LYS A 122 15.28 4.04 13.23
C LYS A 122 14.13 3.87 12.23
N ALA A 123 12.90 3.84 12.71
CA ALA A 123 11.72 3.59 11.89
C ALA A 123 11.44 4.75 10.90
N VAL A 124 11.68 5.99 11.31
CA VAL A 124 11.71 7.18 10.44
C VAL A 124 13.04 7.89 10.72
N ASN A 125 13.79 8.25 9.69
CA ASN A 125 15.14 8.77 9.88
C ASN A 125 15.44 9.95 8.93
N GLY A 126 14.96 11.14 9.31
CA GLY A 126 15.25 12.39 8.59
C GLY A 126 14.36 12.60 7.36
N VAL A 127 13.07 12.33 7.48
CA VAL A 127 12.10 12.52 6.39
C VAL A 127 11.60 13.97 6.41
N SER A 128 11.59 14.59 5.21
CA SER A 128 10.95 15.88 4.97
C SER A 128 9.96 15.75 3.82
N LEU A 129 8.78 16.34 3.97
CA LEU A 129 7.75 16.38 2.94
C LEU A 129 6.78 17.53 3.20
N GLU A 130 6.04 17.89 2.16
CA GLU A 130 4.98 18.90 2.19
C GLU A 130 3.69 18.31 1.65
N ILE A 131 2.54 18.70 2.20
CA ILE A 131 1.21 18.31 1.73
C ILE A 131 0.38 19.57 1.59
N GLN A 132 -0.21 19.77 0.41
CA GLN A 132 -1.06 20.93 0.13
C GLN A 132 -2.53 20.63 0.45
N ARG A 133 -3.35 21.65 0.61
CA ARG A 133 -4.80 21.48 0.77
C ARG A 133 -5.42 20.80 -0.44
N GLY A 134 -6.19 19.73 -0.20
CA GLY A 134 -6.85 18.94 -1.24
C GLY A 134 -5.93 18.00 -2.01
N GLU A 135 -4.66 17.91 -1.62
CA GLU A 135 -3.71 16.94 -2.18
C GLU A 135 -3.94 15.54 -1.61
N ILE A 136 -3.70 14.53 -2.44
CA ILE A 136 -3.56 13.14 -2.01
C ILE A 136 -2.11 12.72 -2.25
N LEU A 137 -1.33 12.67 -1.17
CA LEU A 137 0.06 12.20 -1.21
C LEU A 137 0.10 10.67 -1.03
N GLY A 138 0.58 9.95 -2.05
CA GLY A 138 0.79 8.50 -1.98
C GLY A 138 2.11 8.15 -1.30
N LEU A 139 2.07 7.34 -0.24
CA LEU A 139 3.26 6.83 0.45
C LEU A 139 3.41 5.33 0.18
N VAL A 140 4.42 4.96 -0.60
CA VAL A 140 4.66 3.59 -1.04
C VAL A 140 6.00 3.05 -0.54
N GLY A 141 6.15 1.72 -0.50
CA GLY A 141 7.37 1.04 -0.08
C GLY A 141 7.07 -0.33 0.52
N GLU A 142 8.09 -1.13 0.76
CA GLU A 142 8.00 -2.49 1.30
C GLU A 142 7.45 -2.54 2.74
N SER A 143 7.00 -3.72 3.17
CA SER A 143 6.60 -3.95 4.56
C SER A 143 7.77 -3.65 5.50
N GLY A 144 7.50 -2.99 6.64
CA GLY A 144 8.55 -2.59 7.57
C GLY A 144 9.37 -1.36 7.18
N SER A 145 9.12 -0.71 6.03
CA SER A 145 9.88 0.49 5.60
C SER A 145 9.60 1.77 6.40
N GLY A 146 8.69 1.72 7.37
CA GLY A 146 8.38 2.85 8.25
C GLY A 146 7.17 3.71 7.83
N LYS A 147 6.43 3.36 6.77
CA LYS A 147 5.26 4.13 6.28
C LYS A 147 4.22 4.42 7.35
N SER A 148 3.75 3.37 8.02
CA SER A 148 2.75 3.52 9.09
C SER A 148 3.30 4.31 10.28
N THR A 149 4.60 4.20 10.56
CA THR A 149 5.26 4.99 11.61
C THR A 149 5.31 6.45 11.20
N LEU A 150 5.67 6.76 9.95
CA LEU A 150 5.69 8.13 9.43
C LEU A 150 4.30 8.77 9.54
N GLY A 151 3.25 8.10 9.04
CA GLY A 151 1.88 8.61 9.16
C GLY A 151 1.45 8.86 10.59
N ARG A 152 1.74 7.92 11.51
CA ARG A 152 1.45 8.10 12.95
C ARG A 152 2.26 9.23 13.58
N SER A 153 3.51 9.44 13.15
CA SER A 153 4.36 10.51 13.66
C SER A 153 3.86 11.89 13.19
N ILE A 154 3.40 12.01 11.96
CA ILE A 154 2.78 13.22 11.44
C ILE A 154 1.51 13.57 12.24
N LEU A 155 0.69 12.57 12.54
CA LEU A 155 -0.52 12.72 13.37
C LEU A 155 -0.23 12.81 14.88
N GLN A 156 1.03 12.87 15.30
CA GLN A 156 1.48 12.88 16.71
C GLN A 156 0.98 11.66 17.54
N LEU A 157 0.66 10.55 16.86
CA LEU A 157 0.27 9.27 17.48
C LEU A 157 1.48 8.37 17.79
N ALA A 158 2.66 8.74 17.32
CA ALA A 158 3.92 8.10 17.65
C ALA A 158 4.91 9.17 18.14
N PRO A 159 5.79 8.84 19.13
CA PRO A 159 6.72 9.80 19.69
C PRO A 159 7.74 10.26 18.63
N THR A 160 7.90 11.55 18.48
CA THR A 160 8.90 12.16 17.61
C THR A 160 10.23 12.25 18.38
N THR A 161 11.30 11.68 17.80
CA THR A 161 12.64 11.72 18.39
C THR A 161 13.35 13.05 18.04
N ALA A 162 13.15 13.54 16.81
CA ALA A 162 13.67 14.81 16.34
C ALA A 162 12.93 15.25 15.09
N GLY A 163 13.15 16.50 14.68
CA GLY A 163 12.46 17.11 13.53
C GLY A 163 11.17 17.80 13.96
N GLN A 164 10.45 18.31 12.98
CA GLN A 164 9.29 19.17 13.21
C GLN A 164 8.16 18.81 12.26
N VAL A 165 6.93 18.92 12.75
CA VAL A 165 5.70 18.84 11.96
C VAL A 165 4.90 20.09 12.23
N SER A 166 4.43 20.77 11.19
CA SER A 166 3.51 21.90 11.28
C SER A 166 2.23 21.63 10.48
N PHE A 167 1.12 22.16 10.94
CA PHE A 167 -0.18 22.11 10.30
C PHE A 167 -0.72 23.54 10.15
N SER A 168 -0.99 23.96 8.93
CA SER A 168 -1.40 25.36 8.62
C SER A 168 -0.47 26.39 9.27
N GLY A 169 0.84 26.16 9.22
CA GLY A 169 1.86 27.02 9.81
C GLY A 169 2.06 26.89 11.32
N ASN A 170 1.21 26.13 12.02
CA ASN A 170 1.32 25.93 13.47
C ASN A 170 2.11 24.66 13.78
N PRO A 171 3.17 24.72 14.62
CA PRO A 171 3.91 23.53 15.00
C PRO A 171 3.05 22.57 15.85
N LEU A 172 3.09 21.27 15.50
CA LEU A 172 2.41 20.21 16.23
C LEU A 172 3.34 19.48 17.19
N THR A 173 4.64 19.47 16.92
CA THR A 173 5.64 18.80 17.76
C THR A 173 5.78 19.50 19.10
N GLY A 174 5.65 18.75 20.18
CA GLY A 174 5.77 19.26 21.55
C GLY A 174 4.48 19.75 22.20
N LEU A 175 3.34 19.66 21.49
CA LEU A 175 2.04 19.95 22.07
C LEU A 175 1.58 18.82 23.02
N SER A 176 0.94 19.17 24.12
CA SER A 176 0.23 18.19 24.95
C SER A 176 -1.06 17.73 24.30
N THR A 177 -1.58 16.55 24.67
CA THR A 177 -2.84 16.02 24.14
C THR A 177 -4.01 16.99 24.32
N GLN A 178 -4.00 17.84 25.36
CA GLN A 178 -5.01 18.89 25.60
C GLN A 178 -4.90 20.09 24.64
N GLN A 179 -3.74 20.31 24.06
CA GLN A 179 -3.50 21.41 23.11
C GLN A 179 -3.74 21.00 21.65
N MET A 180 -3.96 19.72 21.42
CA MET A 180 -4.24 19.15 20.08
C MET A 180 -5.73 18.97 19.78
N VAL A 181 -6.63 19.34 20.72
CA VAL A 181 -8.10 19.23 20.58
C VAL A 181 -8.72 20.60 20.23
#